data_5e95c38c8c24160a48ae194bc5d5cf67
#
_entry.id   5e95c38c8c24160a48ae194bc5d5cf67
#
_cell.length_a   1.000
_cell.length_b   1.000
_cell.length_c   1.000
_cell.angle_alpha   90.00
_cell.angle_beta   90.00
_cell.angle_gamma   90.00
#
_symmetry.space_group_name_H-M   'P 1'
#
loop_
_entity.id
_entity.type
_entity.pdbx_description
1 polymer ?
#
loop_
_entity_poly.entity_id
_entity_poly.type
_entity_poly.pdbx_seq_one_letter_code
_entity_poly.pdbx_strand_id
1 'polypeptide(L)'
;MSQRSFTSHAARPALILGVSVAMLSLGLSACSMSKSGSHKPSNNAATPAPASSAAAPPASAPAATPPQAHIGECFQFGPNEDSAVTSVDCNQPHDGEYFHIFDFAGNSYPSNDEFEQESAEICSLIFEHYVGKPVEESALDYGVVAPKAETWAKGDHTVECYVFAKDDSKLTQSVRNSNM
;
A
#
# COMPACT_ATOMS: atom_id res chain seq x y z
N MET A 1 7.78 31.64 8.63
CA MET A 1 7.87 30.77 9.81
C MET A 1 6.48 30.22 10.02
N SER A 2 6.19 29.07 9.42
CA SER A 2 4.87 28.42 9.51
C SER A 2 4.98 27.32 10.57
N GLN A 3 4.19 27.43 11.60
CA GLN A 3 4.16 26.48 12.73
C GLN A 3 3.42 25.23 12.27
N ARG A 4 4.12 24.12 12.17
CA ARG A 4 3.49 22.80 12.04
C ARG A 4 2.93 22.42 13.41
N SER A 5 1.61 22.45 13.56
CA SER A 5 0.94 21.98 14.77
C SER A 5 0.85 20.46 14.74
N PHE A 6 1.77 19.80 15.43
CA PHE A 6 1.63 18.38 15.73
C PHE A 6 0.68 18.23 16.94
N THR A 7 -0.49 17.70 16.70
CA THR A 7 -1.43 17.38 17.77
C THR A 7 -1.07 16.01 18.35
N SER A 8 -0.32 16.01 19.43
CA SER A 8 -0.03 14.81 20.23
C SER A 8 -1.32 14.38 20.93
N HIS A 9 -1.93 13.29 20.47
CA HIS A 9 -3.07 12.67 21.13
C HIS A 9 -2.57 11.70 22.18
N ALA A 10 -2.59 12.15 23.43
CA ALA A 10 -2.38 11.29 24.60
C ALA A 10 -3.56 10.31 24.72
N ALA A 11 -3.33 9.03 24.45
CA ALA A 11 -4.30 7.97 24.64
C ALA A 11 -4.61 7.77 26.13
N ARG A 12 -5.88 7.90 26.51
CA ARG A 12 -6.40 7.50 27.82
C ARG A 12 -6.75 6.00 27.78
N PRO A 13 -6.34 5.18 28.74
CA PRO A 13 -6.77 3.80 28.81
C PRO A 13 -8.21 3.72 29.34
N ALA A 14 -9.14 3.23 28.53
CA ALA A 14 -10.46 2.81 28.96
C ALA A 14 -10.40 1.33 29.34
N LEU A 15 -10.53 1.05 30.63
CA LEU A 15 -10.80 -0.28 31.18
C LEU A 15 -12.22 -0.69 30.78
N ILE A 16 -12.37 -1.73 30.00
CA ILE A 16 -13.64 -2.43 29.82
C ILE A 16 -13.49 -3.86 30.25
N LEU A 17 -14.16 -4.16 31.38
CA LEU A 17 -14.37 -5.47 31.95
C LEU A 17 -15.30 -6.32 31.05
N GLY A 18 -14.99 -7.59 31.03
CA GLY A 18 -15.52 -8.69 30.32
C GLY A 18 -17.01 -8.85 30.13
N VAL A 19 -17.35 -9.66 29.14
CA VAL A 19 -18.41 -10.66 29.19
C VAL A 19 -18.03 -11.80 28.21
N SER A 20 -17.86 -12.99 28.77
CA SER A 20 -17.75 -14.25 28.04
C SER A 20 -19.12 -14.67 27.55
N VAL A 21 -19.27 -15.03 26.28
CA VAL A 21 -20.35 -15.91 25.83
C VAL A 21 -19.75 -16.94 24.86
N ALA A 22 -19.76 -18.17 25.35
CA ALA A 22 -19.50 -19.36 24.57
C ALA A 22 -20.75 -19.73 23.76
N MET A 23 -20.62 -19.97 22.47
CA MET A 23 -21.58 -20.77 21.70
C MET A 23 -20.83 -21.69 20.73
N LEU A 24 -20.91 -22.96 21.08
CA LEU A 24 -20.67 -24.09 20.18
C LEU A 24 -21.74 -24.12 19.09
N SER A 25 -21.38 -24.34 17.84
CA SER A 25 -22.22 -25.03 16.88
C SER A 25 -21.36 -25.74 15.84
N LEU A 26 -21.42 -27.07 15.95
CA LEU A 26 -20.96 -28.03 14.96
C LEU A 26 -21.90 -27.98 13.74
N GLY A 27 -21.34 -27.99 12.56
CA GLY A 27 -22.08 -28.21 11.31
C GLY A 27 -21.19 -28.91 10.28
N LEU A 28 -21.30 -30.25 10.23
CA LEU A 28 -20.80 -31.08 9.14
C LEU A 28 -21.77 -31.02 7.95
N SER A 29 -21.25 -30.91 6.72
CA SER A 29 -21.85 -31.45 5.47
C SER A 29 -20.76 -31.39 4.41
N ALA A 30 -20.14 -32.47 4.02
CA ALA A 30 -20.50 -33.53 3.11
C ALA A 30 -20.44 -33.17 1.63
N CYS A 31 -19.41 -33.73 1.00
CA CYS A 31 -19.18 -34.23 -0.35
C CYS A 31 -20.17 -33.88 -1.49
N SER A 32 -19.59 -33.50 -2.63
CA SER A 32 -20.00 -34.05 -3.92
C SER A 32 -18.86 -34.06 -4.93
N MET A 33 -18.47 -35.28 -5.32
CA MET A 33 -17.65 -35.58 -6.51
C MET A 33 -18.56 -35.60 -7.76
N SER A 34 -18.03 -35.06 -8.87
CA SER A 34 -18.46 -35.41 -10.24
C SER A 34 -17.30 -35.15 -11.18
N LYS A 35 -16.62 -36.11 -11.59
CA LYS A 35 -16.65 -37.08 -12.69
C LYS A 35 -16.30 -36.44 -14.05
N SER A 36 -15.11 -36.76 -14.45
CA SER A 36 -14.48 -36.98 -15.76
C SER A 36 -15.37 -36.87 -17.02
N GLY A 37 -14.84 -36.14 -18.01
CA GLY A 37 -15.27 -36.17 -19.41
C GLY A 37 -14.11 -35.92 -20.34
N SER A 38 -13.48 -37.02 -20.79
CA SER A 38 -12.50 -37.05 -21.90
C SER A 38 -13.20 -36.76 -23.22
N HIS A 39 -12.67 -35.88 -24.03
CA HIS A 39 -12.89 -35.90 -25.48
C HIS A 39 -11.56 -35.69 -26.25
N LYS A 40 -11.32 -36.65 -27.13
CA LYS A 40 -10.21 -36.94 -28.02
C LYS A 40 -10.19 -35.97 -29.21
N PRO A 41 -9.01 -35.67 -29.81
CA PRO A 41 -8.84 -34.67 -30.89
C PRO A 41 -9.26 -35.21 -32.25
N SER A 42 -9.82 -34.34 -33.06
CA SER A 42 -10.02 -34.61 -34.51
C SER A 42 -9.17 -33.63 -35.31
N ASN A 43 -8.24 -34.20 -36.06
CA ASN A 43 -7.43 -33.49 -37.05
C ASN A 43 -8.28 -33.18 -38.27
N ASN A 44 -8.30 -31.92 -38.71
CA ASN A 44 -8.55 -31.58 -40.10
C ASN A 44 -7.59 -30.46 -40.53
N ALA A 45 -6.71 -30.85 -41.42
CA ALA A 45 -5.82 -29.99 -42.15
C ALA A 45 -6.63 -29.19 -43.21
N ALA A 46 -6.50 -27.87 -43.20
CA ALA A 46 -6.88 -27.03 -44.32
C ALA A 46 -5.76 -26.01 -44.59
N THR A 47 -5.29 -26.01 -45.80
CA THR A 47 -4.24 -25.21 -46.42
C THR A 47 -4.56 -23.69 -46.37
N PRO A 48 -3.54 -22.82 -46.11
CA PRO A 48 -3.76 -21.39 -45.98
C PRO A 48 -3.83 -20.67 -47.34
N ALA A 49 -4.82 -19.80 -47.48
CA ALA A 49 -4.83 -18.75 -48.52
C ALA A 49 -4.15 -17.49 -47.96
N PRO A 50 -3.44 -16.71 -48.80
CA PRO A 50 -2.75 -15.50 -48.34
C PRO A 50 -3.74 -14.38 -48.02
N ALA A 51 -3.87 -14.04 -46.74
CA ALA A 51 -4.64 -12.90 -46.29
C ALA A 51 -3.79 -11.63 -46.34
N SER A 52 -4.32 -10.66 -47.03
CA SER A 52 -3.85 -9.28 -47.17
C SER A 52 -3.57 -8.64 -45.82
N SER A 53 -2.33 -8.14 -45.62
CA SER A 53 -1.96 -7.31 -44.46
C SER A 53 -2.75 -6.00 -44.46
N ALA A 54 -3.81 -5.93 -43.67
CA ALA A 54 -4.37 -4.68 -43.22
C ALA A 54 -3.51 -4.13 -42.07
N ALA A 55 -2.89 -2.97 -42.30
CA ALA A 55 -2.15 -2.26 -41.28
C ALA A 55 -3.09 -1.95 -40.09
N ALA A 56 -2.77 -2.47 -38.92
CA ALA A 56 -3.43 -2.10 -37.67
C ALA A 56 -3.18 -0.61 -37.38
N PRO A 57 -4.18 0.14 -36.88
CA PRO A 57 -3.95 1.49 -36.40
C PRO A 57 -2.91 1.48 -35.27
N PRO A 58 -2.08 2.54 -35.13
CA PRO A 58 -1.09 2.60 -34.06
C PRO A 58 -1.82 2.46 -32.73
N ALA A 59 -1.44 1.45 -31.95
CA ALA A 59 -1.88 1.29 -30.58
C ALA A 59 -1.52 2.57 -29.84
N SER A 60 -2.52 3.24 -29.29
CA SER A 60 -2.30 4.36 -28.36
C SER A 60 -1.38 3.85 -27.28
N ALA A 61 -0.21 4.51 -27.12
CA ALA A 61 0.69 4.21 -26.00
C ALA A 61 -0.12 4.29 -24.71
N PRO A 62 0.01 3.32 -23.78
CA PRO A 62 -0.62 3.43 -22.49
C PRO A 62 -0.16 4.75 -21.87
N ALA A 63 -1.08 5.51 -21.30
CA ALA A 63 -0.76 6.69 -20.52
C ALA A 63 0.27 6.25 -19.46
N ALA A 64 1.41 6.94 -19.42
CA ALA A 64 2.44 6.62 -18.43
C ALA A 64 1.82 6.75 -17.04
N THR A 65 1.63 5.62 -16.37
CA THR A 65 1.28 5.59 -14.95
C THR A 65 2.42 6.29 -14.21
N PRO A 66 2.15 7.23 -13.28
CA PRO A 66 3.20 7.79 -12.45
C PRO A 66 4.02 6.65 -11.82
N PRO A 67 5.34 6.81 -11.67
CA PRO A 67 6.13 5.80 -10.98
C PRO A 67 5.53 5.60 -9.58
N GLN A 68 5.07 4.39 -9.30
CA GLN A 68 4.58 4.01 -7.97
C GLN A 68 5.76 3.73 -7.08
N ALA A 69 5.68 4.15 -5.82
CA ALA A 69 6.65 3.79 -4.80
C ALA A 69 6.77 2.27 -4.64
N HIS A 70 7.92 1.82 -4.21
CA HIS A 70 8.18 0.41 -3.91
C HIS A 70 8.55 0.21 -2.45
N ILE A 71 8.05 -0.86 -1.83
CA ILE A 71 8.41 -1.19 -0.46
C ILE A 71 9.93 -1.39 -0.33
N GLY A 72 10.57 -0.62 0.56
CA GLY A 72 12.02 -0.56 0.73
C GLY A 72 12.70 0.51 -0.12
N GLU A 73 11.96 1.30 -0.87
CA GLU A 73 12.50 2.44 -1.61
C GLU A 73 12.75 3.62 -0.67
N CYS A 74 13.98 4.14 -0.70
CA CYS A 74 14.37 5.32 0.05
C CYS A 74 14.26 6.58 -0.81
N PHE A 75 13.86 7.69 -0.19
CA PHE A 75 13.59 8.92 -0.92
C PHE A 75 13.98 10.18 -0.15
N GLN A 76 14.12 11.27 -0.89
CA GLN A 76 14.22 12.62 -0.36
C GLN A 76 12.97 13.41 -0.70
N PHE A 77 12.48 14.21 0.26
CA PHE A 77 11.40 15.15 0.01
C PHE A 77 11.85 16.24 -0.96
N GLY A 78 10.95 16.66 -1.80
CA GLY A 78 11.16 17.83 -2.63
C GLY A 78 11.17 19.14 -1.81
N PRO A 79 11.50 20.28 -2.45
CA PRO A 79 11.63 21.57 -1.76
C PRO A 79 10.32 22.12 -1.18
N ASN A 80 9.18 21.60 -1.61
CA ASN A 80 7.84 22.00 -1.16
C ASN A 80 6.98 20.75 -0.94
N GLU A 81 5.92 20.87 -0.15
CA GLU A 81 4.98 19.78 0.16
C GLU A 81 4.33 19.13 -1.08
N ASP A 82 4.10 19.91 -2.13
CA ASP A 82 3.53 19.43 -3.40
C ASP A 82 4.58 18.88 -4.39
N SER A 83 5.86 18.96 -4.04
CA SER A 83 6.93 18.48 -4.90
C SER A 83 7.01 16.96 -4.88
N ALA A 84 7.28 16.38 -6.04
CA ALA A 84 7.58 14.95 -6.11
C ALA A 84 8.82 14.61 -5.26
N VAL A 85 8.79 13.46 -4.62
CA VAL A 85 9.94 12.89 -3.94
C VAL A 85 10.98 12.41 -4.96
N THR A 86 12.23 12.34 -4.55
CA THR A 86 13.32 11.80 -5.37
C THR A 86 13.79 10.50 -4.75
N SER A 87 13.72 9.40 -5.50
CA SER A 87 14.27 8.10 -5.10
C SER A 87 15.80 8.18 -5.00
N VAL A 88 16.35 7.61 -3.93
CA VAL A 88 17.80 7.57 -3.67
C VAL A 88 18.19 6.19 -3.11
N ASP A 89 19.49 5.86 -3.19
CA ASP A 89 20.02 4.67 -2.53
C ASP A 89 19.93 4.83 -1.01
N CYS A 90 19.45 3.80 -0.29
CA CYS A 90 19.28 3.84 1.16
C CYS A 90 20.60 4.02 1.95
N ASN A 91 21.77 3.80 1.33
CA ASN A 91 23.07 4.12 1.93
C ASN A 91 23.45 5.61 1.78
N GLN A 92 22.63 6.40 1.10
CA GLN A 92 22.78 7.85 1.02
C GLN A 92 21.87 8.52 2.05
N PRO A 93 22.18 9.75 2.50
CA PRO A 93 21.29 10.50 3.37
C PRO A 93 19.91 10.69 2.71
N HIS A 94 18.84 10.25 3.36
CA HIS A 94 17.47 10.31 2.84
C HIS A 94 16.46 10.67 3.94
N ASP A 95 15.27 11.07 3.53
CA ASP A 95 14.22 11.54 4.45
C ASP A 95 13.33 10.41 4.92
N GLY A 96 13.06 9.45 4.06
CA GLY A 96 12.15 8.36 4.40
C GLY A 96 12.35 7.13 3.54
N GLU A 97 11.71 6.04 3.98
CA GLU A 97 11.69 4.75 3.31
C GLU A 97 10.25 4.23 3.28
N TYR A 98 9.75 3.84 2.10
CA TYR A 98 8.42 3.25 1.99
C TYR A 98 8.40 1.84 2.55
N PHE A 99 7.49 1.57 3.50
CA PHE A 99 7.43 0.27 4.15
C PHE A 99 6.13 -0.50 3.90
N HIS A 100 5.06 0.18 3.48
CA HIS A 100 3.81 -0.46 3.11
C HIS A 100 3.05 0.32 2.05
N ILE A 101 2.34 -0.40 1.19
CA ILE A 101 1.50 0.17 0.14
C ILE A 101 0.23 -0.66 0.08
N PHE A 102 -0.93 0.00 0.08
CA PHE A 102 -2.23 -0.66 0.00
C PHE A 102 -3.25 0.20 -0.74
N ASP A 103 -4.33 -0.39 -1.21
CA ASP A 103 -5.44 0.34 -1.79
C ASP A 103 -6.50 0.59 -0.72
N PHE A 104 -6.88 1.84 -0.53
CA PHE A 104 -7.97 2.22 0.36
C PHE A 104 -9.29 1.70 -0.18
N ALA A 105 -10.09 1.06 0.67
CA ALA A 105 -11.34 0.45 0.26
C ALA A 105 -12.44 1.49 0.05
N GLY A 106 -13.27 1.29 -0.98
CA GLY A 106 -14.46 2.13 -1.21
C GLY A 106 -14.52 2.72 -2.60
N ASN A 107 -15.70 3.23 -2.95
CA ASN A 107 -15.95 3.87 -4.25
C ASN A 107 -16.02 5.41 -4.16
N SER A 108 -16.17 5.94 -2.94
CA SER A 108 -16.23 7.37 -2.69
C SER A 108 -14.92 7.82 -2.05
N TYR A 109 -14.46 9.03 -2.39
CA TYR A 109 -13.33 9.63 -1.72
C TYR A 109 -13.61 9.72 -0.21
N PRO A 110 -12.75 9.17 0.67
CA PRO A 110 -12.98 9.14 2.10
C PRO A 110 -12.96 10.55 2.71
N SER A 111 -13.60 10.71 3.86
CA SER A 111 -13.38 11.89 4.70
C SER A 111 -11.97 11.84 5.31
N ASN A 112 -11.45 12.98 5.76
CA ASN A 112 -10.15 13.02 6.41
C ASN A 112 -10.11 12.11 7.66
N ASP A 113 -11.16 12.09 8.46
CA ASP A 113 -11.23 11.28 9.68
C ASP A 113 -11.20 9.77 9.37
N GLU A 114 -11.94 9.32 8.33
CA GLU A 114 -11.93 7.93 7.87
C GLU A 114 -10.55 7.55 7.36
N PHE A 115 -9.94 8.42 6.54
CA PHE A 115 -8.62 8.19 5.98
C PHE A 115 -7.56 8.10 7.08
N GLU A 116 -7.52 9.06 8.02
CA GLU A 116 -6.57 9.08 9.12
C GLU A 116 -6.71 7.84 10.02
N GLN A 117 -7.94 7.44 10.36
CA GLN A 117 -8.18 6.29 11.23
C GLN A 117 -7.72 4.98 10.59
N GLU A 118 -8.14 4.71 9.35
CA GLU A 118 -7.81 3.45 8.67
C GLU A 118 -6.31 3.37 8.36
N SER A 119 -5.73 4.47 7.86
CA SER A 119 -4.30 4.54 7.55
C SER A 119 -3.43 4.38 8.82
N ALA A 120 -3.83 5.02 9.93
CA ALA A 120 -3.10 4.90 11.20
C ALA A 120 -3.12 3.46 11.72
N GLU A 121 -4.27 2.78 11.65
CA GLU A 121 -4.38 1.38 12.09
C GLU A 121 -3.48 0.46 11.27
N ILE A 122 -3.53 0.57 9.94
CA ILE A 122 -2.74 -0.28 9.03
C ILE A 122 -1.25 0.05 9.14
N CYS A 123 -0.87 1.33 8.99
CA CYS A 123 0.54 1.71 8.96
C CYS A 123 1.24 1.44 10.30
N SER A 124 0.59 1.69 11.46
CA SER A 124 1.22 1.42 12.76
C SER A 124 1.50 -0.08 12.99
N LEU A 125 0.55 -0.94 12.60
CA LEU A 125 0.73 -2.39 12.71
C LEU A 125 1.87 -2.90 11.83
N ILE A 126 1.93 -2.44 10.58
CA ILE A 126 2.97 -2.86 9.63
C ILE A 126 4.32 -2.24 9.96
N PHE A 127 4.36 -1.02 10.54
CA PHE A 127 5.58 -0.39 11.01
C PHE A 127 6.35 -1.28 11.99
N GLU A 128 5.67 -1.82 13.00
CA GLU A 128 6.32 -2.72 13.98
C GLU A 128 6.92 -3.94 13.29
N HIS A 129 6.20 -4.54 12.34
CA HIS A 129 6.72 -5.66 11.56
C HIS A 129 7.92 -5.29 10.68
N TYR A 130 7.94 -4.07 10.15
CA TYR A 130 8.99 -3.63 9.24
C TYR A 130 10.26 -3.22 9.97
N VAL A 131 10.11 -2.39 11.00
CA VAL A 131 11.23 -1.84 11.80
C VAL A 131 11.73 -2.84 12.83
N GLY A 132 10.83 -3.65 13.39
CA GLY A 132 11.11 -4.60 14.48
C GLY A 132 10.87 -4.02 15.88
N LYS A 133 10.22 -2.85 15.98
CA LYS A 133 9.91 -2.15 17.22
C LYS A 133 8.62 -1.32 17.04
N PRO A 134 7.72 -1.26 18.04
CA PRO A 134 6.55 -0.41 17.98
C PRO A 134 6.92 1.09 17.90
N VAL A 135 6.07 1.89 17.29
CA VAL A 135 6.31 3.34 17.06
C VAL A 135 6.64 4.08 18.34
N GLU A 136 5.94 3.76 19.44
CA GLU A 136 6.09 4.43 20.74
C GLU A 136 7.46 4.23 21.37
N GLU A 137 8.13 3.12 21.05
CA GLU A 137 9.45 2.75 21.59
C GLU A 137 10.57 3.06 20.58
N SER A 138 10.22 3.45 19.36
CA SER A 138 11.15 3.69 18.27
C SER A 138 11.66 5.14 18.27
N ALA A 139 12.86 5.36 17.76
CA ALA A 139 13.37 6.68 17.36
C ALA A 139 12.75 7.15 16.02
N LEU A 140 12.01 6.26 15.37
CA LEU A 140 11.36 6.49 14.08
C LEU A 140 9.85 6.72 14.26
N ASP A 141 9.26 7.41 13.30
CA ASP A 141 7.83 7.60 13.16
C ASP A 141 7.40 7.24 11.74
N TYR A 142 6.12 7.28 11.45
CA TYR A 142 5.62 7.04 10.11
C TYR A 142 4.74 8.18 9.62
N GLY A 143 4.71 8.32 8.31
CA GLY A 143 3.80 9.19 7.59
C GLY A 143 3.01 8.42 6.54
N VAL A 144 1.99 9.08 6.00
CA VAL A 144 1.09 8.50 5.02
C VAL A 144 0.98 9.44 3.82
N VAL A 145 1.12 8.91 2.62
CA VAL A 145 0.79 9.61 1.38
C VAL A 145 -0.59 9.13 0.94
N ALA A 146 -1.51 10.08 0.84
CA ALA A 146 -2.88 9.84 0.39
C ALA A 146 -3.02 10.07 -1.12
N PRO A 147 -3.89 9.32 -1.81
CA PRO A 147 -4.29 9.66 -3.17
C PRO A 147 -5.03 11.00 -3.18
N LYS A 148 -4.85 11.79 -4.24
CA LYS A 148 -5.61 13.04 -4.41
C LYS A 148 -7.01 12.74 -4.93
N ALA A 149 -7.99 13.60 -4.65
CA ALA A 149 -9.36 13.42 -5.13
C ALA A 149 -9.44 13.29 -6.67
N GLU A 150 -8.54 13.98 -7.39
CA GLU A 150 -8.48 13.93 -8.85
C GLU A 150 -7.92 12.60 -9.38
N THR A 151 -7.01 11.95 -8.64
CA THR A 151 -6.45 10.64 -9.01
C THR A 151 -7.38 9.53 -8.55
N TRP A 152 -8.05 9.67 -7.40
CA TRP A 152 -9.10 8.78 -6.93
C TRP A 152 -10.22 8.60 -7.95
N ALA A 153 -10.71 9.72 -8.51
CA ALA A 153 -11.75 9.69 -9.54
C ALA A 153 -11.32 8.94 -10.82
N LYS A 154 -10.02 8.67 -10.99
CA LYS A 154 -9.44 7.90 -12.10
C LYS A 154 -9.10 6.46 -11.72
N GLY A 155 -9.41 6.06 -10.48
CA GLY A 155 -9.19 4.70 -9.96
C GLY A 155 -7.88 4.52 -9.19
N ASP A 156 -7.15 5.59 -8.86
CA ASP A 156 -5.98 5.54 -7.99
C ASP A 156 -6.43 5.69 -6.54
N HIS A 157 -6.44 4.58 -5.82
CA HIS A 157 -6.79 4.49 -4.40
C HIS A 157 -5.57 4.17 -3.53
N THR A 158 -4.38 4.27 -4.11
CA THR A 158 -3.14 3.83 -3.49
C THR A 158 -2.76 4.72 -2.32
N VAL A 159 -2.51 4.10 -1.18
CA VAL A 159 -1.99 4.71 0.04
C VAL A 159 -0.60 4.16 0.30
N GLU A 160 0.35 5.03 0.60
CA GLU A 160 1.74 4.67 0.83
C GLU A 160 2.13 5.06 2.26
N CYS A 161 2.60 4.09 3.07
CA CYS A 161 3.17 4.34 4.38
C CYS A 161 4.68 4.44 4.26
N TYR A 162 5.27 5.49 4.83
CA TYR A 162 6.71 5.68 4.88
C TYR A 162 7.19 5.93 6.31
N VAL A 163 8.42 5.54 6.60
CA VAL A 163 9.08 5.74 7.88
C VAL A 163 10.10 6.88 7.78
N PHE A 164 10.27 7.65 8.85
CA PHE A 164 11.22 8.76 8.97
C PHE A 164 11.71 8.89 10.42
N ALA A 165 12.78 9.65 10.63
CA ALA A 165 13.33 9.90 11.97
C ALA A 165 12.51 10.95 12.73
N LYS A 166 12.14 10.70 14.00
CA LYS A 166 11.35 11.63 14.85
C LYS A 166 12.01 12.98 15.10
N ASP A 167 13.33 13.03 15.01
CA ASP A 167 14.13 14.23 15.20
C ASP A 167 14.45 14.99 13.88
N ASP A 168 13.77 14.62 12.79
CA ASP A 168 13.98 15.15 11.44
C ASP A 168 15.41 14.95 10.88
N SER A 169 16.21 14.10 11.51
CA SER A 169 17.53 13.73 10.98
C SER A 169 17.39 12.86 9.73
N LYS A 170 18.44 12.91 8.88
CA LYS A 170 18.47 12.02 7.72
C LYS A 170 18.79 10.59 8.14
N LEU A 171 18.05 9.65 7.58
CA LEU A 171 18.42 8.24 7.58
C LEU A 171 19.62 8.02 6.66
N THR A 172 20.50 7.06 6.99
CA THR A 172 21.71 6.75 6.22
C THR A 172 21.83 5.26 5.89
N GLN A 173 20.80 4.51 6.18
CA GLN A 173 20.66 3.07 5.88
C GLN A 173 19.19 2.70 5.90
N SER A 174 18.84 1.57 5.27
CA SER A 174 17.49 1.03 5.39
C SER A 174 17.15 0.75 6.86
N VAL A 175 15.92 1.06 7.23
CA VAL A 175 15.41 0.84 8.59
C VAL A 175 14.67 -0.50 8.75
N ARG A 176 14.63 -1.31 7.71
CA ARG A 176 14.04 -2.65 7.77
C ARG A 176 14.78 -3.52 8.79
N ASN A 177 14.06 -4.04 9.78
CA ASN A 177 14.59 -4.84 10.91
C ASN A 177 15.71 -4.14 11.70
N SER A 178 15.73 -2.81 11.70
CA SER A 178 16.78 -2.02 12.38
C SER A 178 16.64 -2.02 13.90
N ASN A 179 15.44 -2.24 14.43
CA ASN A 179 15.07 -2.12 15.85
C ASN A 179 15.42 -0.73 16.44
N MET A 180 15.39 0.32 15.62
CA MET A 180 15.70 1.70 16.00
C MET A 180 14.57 2.34 16.83
#